data_7daa15be102960a5268b6009d131c5c6
#
_entry.id   7daa15be102960a5268b6009d131c5c6
#
_cell.length_a   1.000
_cell.length_b   1.000
_cell.length_c   1.000
_cell.angle_alpha   90.00
_cell.angle_beta   90.00
_cell.angle_gamma   90.00
#
_symmetry.space_group_name_H-M   'P 1'
#
loop_
_entity.id
_entity.type
_entity.pdbx_description
1 polymer ?
#
loop_
_entity_poly.entity_id
_entity_poly.type
_entity_poly.pdbx_seq_one_letter_code
_entity_poly.pdbx_strand_id
1 'polypeptide(L)'
;AFDKLGAVLDLRRAMDLLGEEIAESLPKASVPSVRTTRTFMFTDIVGSTNLVEALGDSAWENLLDWHDNTLRQLFDGHCGEEVKQVGDGFFVAFDNPFEAVECAVAIQRRLESHRRSHGFAPQVRIGLHSVEATRRGSDYGGKGVHEAARVGALAQGGEILASMDVIDIAKARFPVSEPRAVELKGVSERMLVASVDPGLTSLV
;
A
#
# COMPACT_ATOMS: atom_id res chain seq x y z
N ALA A 1 -38.51 43.56 -15.09
CA ALA A 1 -37.80 42.73 -14.07
C ALA A 1 -37.45 41.30 -14.58
N PHE A 2 -38.19 40.82 -15.58
CA PHE A 2 -37.94 39.44 -16.14
C PHE A 2 -36.76 39.36 -17.11
N ASP A 3 -36.41 40.47 -17.79
CA ASP A 3 -35.33 40.49 -18.80
C ASP A 3 -33.92 40.39 -18.18
N LYS A 4 -33.71 40.81 -16.93
CA LYS A 4 -32.41 40.72 -16.28
C LYS A 4 -32.07 39.33 -15.77
N LEU A 5 -33.09 38.49 -15.48
CA LEU A 5 -32.86 37.12 -15.02
C LEU A 5 -32.46 36.18 -16.18
N GLY A 6 -33.06 36.38 -17.37
CA GLY A 6 -32.69 35.64 -18.58
C GLY A 6 -31.26 35.89 -19.03
N ALA A 7 -30.82 37.16 -19.01
CA ALA A 7 -29.47 37.54 -19.41
C ALA A 7 -28.37 37.01 -18.47
N VAL A 8 -28.67 36.90 -17.16
CA VAL A 8 -27.71 36.33 -16.17
C VAL A 8 -27.57 34.82 -16.31
N LEU A 9 -28.68 34.12 -16.67
CA LEU A 9 -28.66 32.69 -16.92
C LEU A 9 -27.91 32.34 -18.22
N ASP A 10 -28.08 33.16 -19.27
CA ASP A 10 -27.35 32.99 -20.52
C ASP A 10 -25.85 33.28 -20.37
N LEU A 11 -25.48 34.30 -19.59
CA LEU A 11 -24.07 34.61 -19.33
C LEU A 11 -23.38 33.51 -18.54
N ARG A 12 -24.06 32.91 -17.56
CA ARG A 12 -23.53 31.81 -16.76
C ARG A 12 -23.35 30.55 -17.60
N ARG A 13 -24.30 30.24 -18.48
CA ARG A 13 -24.23 29.13 -19.42
C ARG A 13 -23.14 29.31 -20.46
N ALA A 14 -22.93 30.55 -20.93
CA ALA A 14 -21.81 30.90 -21.82
C ALA A 14 -20.46 30.79 -21.14
N MET A 15 -20.36 31.15 -19.86
CA MET A 15 -19.12 31.00 -19.08
C MET A 15 -18.79 29.54 -18.78
N ASP A 16 -19.81 28.71 -18.50
CA ASP A 16 -19.62 27.27 -18.31
C ASP A 16 -19.16 26.59 -19.60
N LEU A 17 -19.77 26.90 -20.75
CA LEU A 17 -19.35 26.41 -22.07
C LEU A 17 -17.95 26.87 -22.47
N LEU A 18 -17.59 28.13 -22.21
CA LEU A 18 -16.24 28.64 -22.44
C LEU A 18 -15.21 28.00 -21.49
N GLY A 19 -15.60 27.69 -20.27
CA GLY A 19 -14.78 26.96 -19.30
C GLY A 19 -14.50 25.52 -19.75
N GLU A 20 -15.49 24.84 -20.33
CA GLU A 20 -15.33 23.50 -20.90
C GLU A 20 -14.46 23.51 -22.17
N GLU A 21 -14.65 24.46 -23.09
CA GLU A 21 -13.81 24.60 -24.30
C GLU A 21 -12.34 24.94 -23.96
N ILE A 22 -12.11 25.78 -22.95
CA ILE A 22 -10.75 26.10 -22.49
C ILE A 22 -10.11 24.88 -21.80
N ALA A 23 -10.89 24.10 -21.03
CA ALA A 23 -10.40 22.89 -20.39
C ALA A 23 -10.07 21.77 -21.41
N GLU A 24 -10.77 21.71 -22.53
CA GLU A 24 -10.50 20.76 -23.62
C GLU A 24 -9.34 21.21 -24.53
N SER A 25 -9.11 22.52 -24.68
CA SER A 25 -8.04 23.08 -25.53
C SER A 25 -6.69 23.24 -24.85
N LEU A 26 -6.65 23.21 -23.52
CA LEU A 26 -5.36 23.15 -22.82
C LEU A 26 -4.74 21.77 -23.07
N PRO A 27 -3.51 21.68 -23.64
CA PRO A 27 -2.81 20.42 -23.68
C PRO A 27 -2.74 19.93 -22.25
N LYS A 28 -3.31 18.72 -21.96
CA LYS A 28 -3.08 18.05 -20.69
C LYS A 28 -1.57 18.04 -20.50
N ALA A 29 -1.07 18.95 -19.66
CA ALA A 29 0.35 19.00 -19.34
C ALA A 29 0.70 17.58 -18.93
N SER A 30 1.44 16.87 -19.78
CA SER A 30 1.90 15.52 -19.46
C SER A 30 2.83 15.69 -18.27
N VAL A 31 2.33 15.38 -17.09
CA VAL A 31 3.19 15.27 -15.90
C VAL A 31 4.34 14.37 -16.33
N PRO A 32 5.61 14.83 -16.28
CA PRO A 32 6.73 14.05 -16.75
C PRO A 32 6.68 12.69 -16.03
N SER A 33 6.51 11.61 -16.77
CA SER A 33 6.52 10.27 -16.23
C SER A 33 7.98 9.85 -16.09
N VAL A 34 8.45 9.75 -14.85
CA VAL A 34 9.81 9.30 -14.56
C VAL A 34 9.73 7.81 -14.20
N ARG A 35 10.50 6.99 -14.94
CA ARG A 35 10.74 5.60 -14.54
C ARG A 35 11.75 5.57 -13.41
N THR A 36 11.44 4.82 -12.37
CA THR A 36 12.30 4.67 -11.20
C THR A 36 12.12 3.28 -10.63
N THR A 37 13.21 2.70 -10.15
CA THR A 37 13.15 1.47 -9.36
C THR A 37 12.75 1.83 -7.94
N ARG A 38 11.75 1.16 -7.42
CA ARG A 38 11.22 1.31 -6.06
C ARG A 38 10.95 -0.04 -5.46
N THR A 39 11.02 -0.11 -4.15
CA THR A 39 10.44 -1.24 -3.41
C THR A 39 9.08 -0.85 -2.93
N PHE A 40 8.08 -1.60 -3.36
CA PHE A 40 6.70 -1.38 -2.97
C PHE A 40 6.30 -2.34 -1.85
N MET A 41 5.65 -1.79 -0.84
CA MET A 41 5.01 -2.52 0.23
C MET A 41 3.50 -2.41 0.08
N PHE A 42 2.81 -3.55 0.16
CA PHE A 42 1.37 -3.60 0.35
C PHE A 42 1.07 -4.28 1.68
N THR A 43 0.25 -3.65 2.48
CA THR A 43 -0.26 -4.21 3.75
C THR A 43 -1.76 -4.39 3.66
N ASP A 44 -2.31 -5.34 4.42
CA ASP A 44 -3.75 -5.59 4.47
C ASP A 44 -4.12 -6.36 5.73
N ILE A 45 -5.26 -6.04 6.35
CA ILE A 45 -5.78 -6.75 7.54
C ILE A 45 -6.52 -8.00 7.09
N VAL A 46 -6.09 -9.15 7.56
CA VAL A 46 -6.72 -10.42 7.22
C VAL A 46 -8.05 -10.57 7.94
N GLY A 47 -9.12 -10.80 7.17
CA GLY A 47 -10.45 -11.06 7.71
C GLY A 47 -11.10 -9.84 8.36
N SER A 48 -10.80 -8.63 7.89
CA SER A 48 -11.35 -7.38 8.42
C SER A 48 -12.87 -7.37 8.50
N THR A 49 -13.57 -7.90 7.48
CA THR A 49 -15.04 -8.02 7.50
C THR A 49 -15.54 -8.82 8.71
N ASN A 50 -14.90 -9.95 9.02
CA ASN A 50 -15.28 -10.76 10.18
C ASN A 50 -14.94 -10.04 11.51
N LEU A 51 -13.87 -9.22 11.52
CA LEU A 51 -13.52 -8.43 12.69
C LEU A 51 -14.55 -7.31 12.94
N VAL A 52 -15.03 -6.63 11.90
CA VAL A 52 -16.11 -5.65 12.00
C VAL A 52 -17.36 -6.30 12.59
N GLU A 53 -17.77 -7.47 12.08
CA GLU A 53 -18.93 -8.19 12.58
C GLU A 53 -18.78 -8.62 14.04
N ALA A 54 -17.57 -9.03 14.45
CA ALA A 54 -17.31 -9.49 15.80
C ALA A 54 -17.17 -8.36 16.84
N LEU A 55 -16.56 -7.24 16.46
CA LEU A 55 -16.24 -6.13 17.35
C LEU A 55 -17.36 -5.07 17.38
N GLY A 56 -18.10 -4.92 16.29
CA GLY A 56 -19.01 -3.81 16.02
C GLY A 56 -18.25 -2.54 15.55
N ASP A 57 -19.00 -1.65 14.91
CA ASP A 57 -18.44 -0.50 14.17
C ASP A 57 -17.51 0.37 15.03
N SER A 58 -17.94 0.76 16.23
CA SER A 58 -17.18 1.67 17.08
C SER A 58 -15.85 1.08 17.58
N ALA A 59 -15.82 -0.21 17.95
CA ALA A 59 -14.59 -0.86 18.38
C ALA A 59 -13.66 -1.10 17.19
N TRP A 60 -14.21 -1.40 16.03
CA TRP A 60 -13.47 -1.50 14.77
C TRP A 60 -12.81 -0.18 14.37
N GLU A 61 -13.55 0.94 14.39
CA GLU A 61 -13.00 2.27 14.09
C GLU A 61 -11.82 2.62 15.01
N ASN A 62 -11.96 2.41 16.32
CA ASN A 62 -10.87 2.66 17.27
C ASN A 62 -9.64 1.76 16.99
N LEU A 63 -9.85 0.50 16.63
CA LEU A 63 -8.78 -0.42 16.27
C LEU A 63 -8.08 0.01 14.98
N LEU A 64 -8.85 0.42 13.98
CA LEU A 64 -8.34 0.88 12.70
C LEU A 64 -7.53 2.18 12.86
N ASP A 65 -8.02 3.13 13.65
CA ASP A 65 -7.30 4.37 13.96
C ASP A 65 -5.96 4.09 14.65
N TRP A 66 -5.93 3.17 15.62
CA TRP A 66 -4.68 2.76 16.25
C TRP A 66 -3.74 2.07 15.26
N HIS A 67 -4.25 1.15 14.45
CA HIS A 67 -3.48 0.43 13.42
C HIS A 67 -2.87 1.42 12.42
N ASP A 68 -3.68 2.29 11.85
CA ASP A 68 -3.26 3.25 10.83
C ASP A 68 -2.20 4.22 11.36
N ASN A 69 -2.42 4.78 12.55
CA ASN A 69 -1.44 5.66 13.18
C ASN A 69 -0.13 4.93 13.50
N THR A 70 -0.22 3.67 13.95
CA THR A 70 0.95 2.85 14.24
C THR A 70 1.76 2.57 12.97
N LEU A 71 1.12 2.18 11.88
CA LEU A 71 1.80 1.89 10.63
C LEU A 71 2.43 3.14 10.03
N ARG A 72 1.73 4.28 10.01
CA ARG A 72 2.27 5.56 9.51
C ARG A 72 3.53 5.99 10.26
N GLN A 73 3.55 5.86 11.59
CA GLN A 73 4.76 6.15 12.38
C GLN A 73 5.94 5.25 11.98
N LEU A 74 5.68 3.99 11.63
CA LEU A 74 6.72 3.07 11.19
C LEU A 74 7.16 3.36 9.74
N PHE A 75 6.25 3.75 8.86
CA PHE A 75 6.62 4.21 7.51
C PHE A 75 7.55 5.42 7.59
N ASP A 76 7.18 6.44 8.35
CA ASP A 76 7.98 7.65 8.54
C ASP A 76 9.37 7.33 9.15
N GLY A 77 9.40 6.43 10.13
CA GLY A 77 10.64 6.00 10.79
C GLY A 77 11.60 5.20 9.90
N HIS A 78 11.13 4.66 8.78
CA HIS A 78 11.89 3.87 7.82
C HIS A 78 11.91 4.48 6.41
N CYS A 79 11.73 5.79 6.28
CA CYS A 79 11.76 6.52 5.01
C CYS A 79 10.74 6.00 3.96
N GLY A 80 9.62 5.45 4.39
CA GLY A 80 8.53 4.98 3.53
C GLY A 80 7.63 6.14 3.10
N GLU A 81 7.40 6.28 1.81
CA GLU A 81 6.43 7.21 1.23
C GLU A 81 5.05 6.51 1.18
N GLU A 82 4.09 6.94 2.02
CA GLU A 82 2.70 6.50 1.88
C GLU A 82 2.15 7.02 0.56
N VAL A 83 1.95 6.14 -0.40
CA VAL A 83 1.38 6.50 -1.70
C VAL A 83 -0.12 6.68 -1.57
N LYS A 84 -0.79 5.71 -0.94
CA LYS A 84 -2.23 5.77 -0.63
C LYS A 84 -2.65 4.67 0.33
N GLN A 85 -3.73 4.93 1.03
CA GLN A 85 -4.47 3.91 1.76
C GLN A 85 -5.42 3.18 0.78
N VAL A 86 -5.53 1.86 0.92
CA VAL A 86 -6.38 1.00 0.09
C VAL A 86 -7.21 0.11 1.01
N GLY A 87 -8.44 0.52 1.28
CA GLY A 87 -9.29 -0.13 2.28
C GLY A 87 -8.68 -0.02 3.68
N ASP A 88 -8.43 -1.15 4.31
CA ASP A 88 -7.80 -1.31 5.63
C ASP A 88 -6.29 -1.58 5.56
N GLY A 89 -5.68 -1.36 4.40
CA GLY A 89 -4.26 -1.52 4.15
C GLY A 89 -3.62 -0.33 3.49
N PHE A 90 -2.32 -0.41 3.24
CA PHE A 90 -1.51 0.66 2.68
C PHE A 90 -0.72 0.22 1.46
N PHE A 91 -0.54 1.15 0.54
CA PHE A 91 0.45 1.11 -0.50
C PHE A 91 1.56 2.11 -0.18
N VAL A 92 2.77 1.62 0.04
CA VAL A 92 3.94 2.41 0.45
C VAL A 92 5.10 2.15 -0.50
N ALA A 93 5.84 3.20 -0.84
CA ALA A 93 7.03 3.14 -1.68
C ALA A 93 8.29 3.45 -0.88
N PHE A 94 9.38 2.72 -1.15
CA PHE A 94 10.68 2.92 -0.54
C PHE A 94 11.75 3.07 -1.62
N ASP A 95 12.71 3.96 -1.39
CA ASP A 95 13.90 4.09 -2.22
C ASP A 95 14.87 2.92 -2.02
N ASN A 96 14.96 2.45 -0.77
CA ASN A 96 15.88 1.41 -0.35
C ASN A 96 15.10 0.14 0.06
N PRO A 97 15.33 -1.00 -0.61
CA PRO A 97 14.65 -2.25 -0.25
C PRO A 97 14.99 -2.74 1.17
N PHE A 98 16.13 -2.38 1.71
CA PHE A 98 16.47 -2.71 3.09
C PHE A 98 15.58 -2.00 4.11
N GLU A 99 15.28 -0.72 3.90
CA GLU A 99 14.34 0.06 4.73
C GLU A 99 12.93 -0.54 4.66
N ALA A 100 12.50 -0.99 3.48
CA ALA A 100 11.21 -1.65 3.31
C ALA A 100 11.11 -2.95 4.15
N VAL A 101 12.17 -3.75 4.18
CA VAL A 101 12.21 -4.99 4.98
C VAL A 101 12.23 -4.66 6.47
N GLU A 102 13.07 -3.72 6.91
CA GLU A 102 13.11 -3.31 8.33
C GLU A 102 11.76 -2.76 8.79
N CYS A 103 11.10 -1.96 7.96
CA CYS A 103 9.76 -1.46 8.22
C CYS A 103 8.75 -2.61 8.38
N ALA A 104 8.72 -3.57 7.45
CA ALA A 104 7.84 -4.72 7.50
C ALA A 104 8.04 -5.56 8.77
N VAL A 105 9.29 -5.80 9.15
CA VAL A 105 9.66 -6.50 10.38
C VAL A 105 9.22 -5.70 11.62
N ALA A 106 9.43 -4.39 11.62
CA ALA A 106 9.01 -3.51 12.71
C ALA A 106 7.48 -3.51 12.89
N ILE A 107 6.71 -3.53 11.79
CA ILE A 107 5.25 -3.65 11.81
C ILE A 107 4.85 -4.94 12.51
N GLN A 108 5.33 -6.11 12.06
CA GLN A 108 4.95 -7.39 12.65
C GLN A 108 5.32 -7.47 14.14
N ARG A 109 6.50 -6.98 14.52
CA ARG A 109 6.94 -6.92 15.91
C ARG A 109 6.06 -5.99 16.76
N ARG A 110 5.65 -4.85 16.21
CA ARG A 110 4.78 -3.90 16.91
C ARG A 110 3.38 -4.48 17.15
N LEU A 111 2.80 -5.13 16.14
CA LEU A 111 1.52 -5.80 16.24
C LEU A 111 1.57 -6.93 17.28
N GLU A 112 2.62 -7.75 17.27
CA GLU A 112 2.81 -8.82 18.23
C GLU A 112 3.01 -8.30 19.66
N SER A 113 3.80 -7.23 19.83
CA SER A 113 3.96 -6.57 21.13
C SER A 113 2.64 -6.05 21.67
N HIS A 114 1.80 -5.44 20.80
CA HIS A 114 0.48 -4.97 21.19
C HIS A 114 -0.45 -6.12 21.58
N ARG A 115 -0.42 -7.22 20.82
CA ARG A 115 -1.21 -8.43 21.15
C ARG A 115 -0.85 -8.99 22.52
N ARG A 116 0.44 -9.03 22.87
CA ARG A 116 0.92 -9.49 24.17
C ARG A 116 0.50 -8.57 25.32
N SER A 117 0.50 -7.26 25.10
CA SER A 117 0.21 -6.28 26.16
C SER A 117 -1.28 -5.98 26.34
N HIS A 118 -2.08 -6.09 25.26
CA HIS A 118 -3.50 -5.72 25.25
C HIS A 118 -4.45 -6.90 24.91
N GLY A 119 -3.89 -8.09 24.69
CA GLY A 119 -4.65 -9.30 24.41
C GLY A 119 -5.09 -9.48 22.95
N PHE A 120 -5.04 -8.42 22.12
CA PHE A 120 -5.45 -8.46 20.73
C PHE A 120 -4.66 -7.47 19.84
N ALA A 121 -4.39 -7.86 18.63
CA ALA A 121 -4.03 -7.00 17.49
C ALA A 121 -4.45 -7.69 16.19
N PRO A 122 -4.82 -6.95 15.14
CA PRO A 122 -5.20 -7.57 13.88
C PRO A 122 -4.03 -8.33 13.25
N GLN A 123 -4.36 -9.35 12.47
CA GLN A 123 -3.38 -10.04 11.64
C GLN A 123 -3.19 -9.23 10.35
N VAL A 124 -1.98 -8.73 10.13
CA VAL A 124 -1.62 -7.99 8.93
C VAL A 124 -0.74 -8.84 8.04
N ARG A 125 -1.08 -8.95 6.77
CA ARG A 125 -0.21 -9.52 5.74
C ARG A 125 0.56 -8.41 5.04
N ILE A 126 1.81 -8.68 4.68
CA ILE A 126 2.71 -7.71 4.05
C ILE A 126 3.35 -8.35 2.82
N GLY A 127 3.27 -7.65 1.68
CA GLY A 127 3.99 -8.04 0.46
C GLY A 127 5.01 -6.99 0.07
N LEU A 128 6.21 -7.43 -0.31
CA LEU A 128 7.31 -6.60 -0.76
C LEU A 128 7.76 -7.00 -2.17
N HIS A 129 7.90 -6.03 -3.05
CA HIS A 129 8.45 -6.27 -4.39
C HIS A 129 9.24 -5.05 -4.89
N SER A 130 10.45 -5.31 -5.40
CA SER A 130 11.33 -4.28 -5.95
C SER A 130 11.25 -4.31 -7.47
N VAL A 131 10.85 -3.19 -8.09
CA VAL A 131 10.58 -3.17 -9.53
C VAL A 131 10.60 -1.74 -10.10
N GLU A 132 10.83 -1.64 -11.41
CA GLU A 132 10.62 -0.38 -12.12
C GLU A 132 9.14 0.00 -12.19
N ALA A 133 8.84 1.23 -11.85
CA ALA A 133 7.51 1.81 -11.98
C ALA A 133 7.57 3.22 -12.58
N THR A 134 6.45 3.66 -13.10
CA THR A 134 6.29 5.01 -13.61
C THR A 134 5.65 5.87 -12.53
N ARG A 135 6.38 6.87 -12.05
CA ARG A 135 5.82 7.85 -11.12
C ARG A 135 4.96 8.86 -11.88
N ARG A 136 3.76 9.13 -11.39
CA ARG A 136 2.80 10.13 -11.91
C ARG A 136 2.28 10.97 -10.74
N GLY A 137 2.89 12.13 -10.52
CA GLY A 137 2.61 12.94 -9.33
C GLY A 137 2.97 12.19 -8.04
N SER A 138 2.00 11.99 -7.17
CA SER A 138 2.15 11.22 -5.92
C SER A 138 1.85 9.72 -6.07
N ASP A 139 1.41 9.23 -7.25
CA ASP A 139 1.06 7.82 -7.46
C ASP A 139 2.11 7.12 -8.35
N TYR A 140 2.09 5.79 -8.30
CA TYR A 140 2.92 4.92 -9.12
C TYR A 140 2.03 4.02 -9.97
N GLY A 141 2.44 3.79 -11.21
CA GLY A 141 1.73 2.93 -12.14
C GLY A 141 2.67 2.01 -12.91
N GLY A 142 2.07 1.01 -13.54
CA GLY A 142 2.78 0.02 -14.33
C GLY A 142 2.54 -1.41 -13.85
N LYS A 143 3.01 -2.37 -14.65
CA LYS A 143 2.86 -3.81 -14.38
C LYS A 143 3.43 -4.19 -13.01
N GLY A 144 4.60 -3.65 -12.65
CA GLY A 144 5.30 -3.96 -11.42
C GLY A 144 4.54 -3.58 -10.14
N VAL A 145 3.77 -2.48 -10.15
CA VAL A 145 2.90 -2.12 -9.01
C VAL A 145 1.81 -3.16 -8.81
N HIS A 146 1.23 -3.67 -9.90
CA HIS A 146 0.24 -4.75 -9.84
C HIS A 146 0.86 -6.07 -9.37
N GLU A 147 2.10 -6.35 -9.72
CA GLU A 147 2.85 -7.52 -9.23
C GLU A 147 3.07 -7.42 -7.73
N ALA A 148 3.52 -6.26 -7.23
CA ALA A 148 3.69 -6.01 -5.80
C ALA A 148 2.39 -6.21 -4.99
N ALA A 149 1.26 -5.66 -5.47
CA ALA A 149 -0.04 -5.86 -4.84
C ALA A 149 -0.44 -7.34 -4.78
N ARG A 150 -0.11 -8.12 -5.81
CA ARG A 150 -0.42 -9.57 -5.85
C ARG A 150 0.49 -10.39 -4.93
N VAL A 151 1.76 -9.99 -4.78
CA VAL A 151 2.65 -10.60 -3.77
C VAL A 151 2.03 -10.40 -2.38
N GLY A 152 1.57 -9.18 -2.07
CA GLY A 152 0.88 -8.90 -0.80
C GLY A 152 -0.37 -9.75 -0.60
N ALA A 153 -1.18 -9.94 -1.65
CA ALA A 153 -2.40 -10.75 -1.58
C ALA A 153 -2.15 -12.25 -1.34
N LEU A 154 -0.95 -12.76 -1.66
CA LEU A 154 -0.56 -14.16 -1.41
C LEU A 154 -0.04 -14.41 0.01
N ALA A 155 0.37 -13.36 0.71
CA ALA A 155 0.87 -13.48 2.07
C ALA A 155 -0.25 -13.91 3.04
N GLN A 156 0.11 -14.69 4.04
CA GLN A 156 -0.77 -15.07 5.14
C GLN A 156 -0.78 -14.00 6.23
N GLY A 157 -1.74 -14.07 7.14
CA GLY A 157 -1.77 -13.18 8.32
C GLY A 157 -0.50 -13.32 9.17
N GLY A 158 0.18 -12.20 9.43
CA GLY A 158 1.47 -12.18 10.11
C GLY A 158 2.68 -12.46 9.21
N GLU A 159 2.47 -12.83 7.93
CA GLU A 159 3.55 -13.11 6.99
C GLU A 159 4.07 -11.83 6.32
N ILE A 160 5.39 -11.79 6.13
CA ILE A 160 6.08 -10.86 5.24
C ILE A 160 6.55 -11.66 4.04
N LEU A 161 5.87 -11.54 2.90
CA LEU A 161 6.21 -12.23 1.67
C LEU A 161 6.93 -11.28 0.71
N ALA A 162 8.06 -11.68 0.17
CA ALA A 162 8.86 -10.82 -0.69
C ALA A 162 9.36 -11.53 -1.95
N SER A 163 9.56 -10.76 -3.03
CA SER A 163 10.24 -11.22 -4.24
C SER A 163 11.74 -11.44 -3.98
N MET A 164 12.39 -12.24 -4.83
CA MET A 164 13.79 -12.61 -4.63
C MET A 164 14.75 -11.42 -4.59
N ASP A 165 14.49 -10.37 -5.37
CA ASP A 165 15.31 -9.14 -5.33
C ASP A 165 15.34 -8.48 -3.94
N VAL A 166 14.22 -8.55 -3.22
CA VAL A 166 14.10 -8.07 -1.84
C VAL A 166 14.70 -9.10 -0.86
N ILE A 167 14.47 -10.40 -1.09
CA ILE A 167 14.99 -11.49 -0.25
C ILE A 167 16.52 -11.50 -0.24
N ASP A 168 17.16 -11.28 -1.37
CA ASP A 168 18.62 -11.25 -1.47
C ASP A 168 19.27 -10.18 -0.56
N ILE A 169 18.54 -9.13 -0.29
CA ILE A 169 18.92 -8.07 0.64
C ILE A 169 18.54 -8.44 2.08
N ALA A 170 17.33 -8.97 2.29
CA ALA A 170 16.79 -9.31 3.61
C ALA A 170 17.58 -10.40 4.32
N LYS A 171 18.03 -11.44 3.59
CA LYS A 171 18.77 -12.60 4.13
C LYS A 171 20.09 -12.26 4.82
N ALA A 172 20.64 -11.07 4.59
CA ALA A 172 21.84 -10.60 5.27
C ALA A 172 21.59 -10.33 6.75
N ARG A 173 20.35 -10.07 7.15
CA ARG A 173 19.99 -9.67 8.53
C ARG A 173 18.83 -10.46 9.14
N PHE A 174 17.97 -11.01 8.33
CA PHE A 174 16.77 -11.72 8.79
C PHE A 174 16.76 -13.16 8.24
N PRO A 175 16.30 -14.15 9.04
CA PRO A 175 16.05 -15.47 8.52
C PRO A 175 14.96 -15.41 7.43
N VAL A 176 15.13 -16.20 6.39
CA VAL A 176 14.20 -16.29 5.28
C VAL A 176 13.83 -17.76 5.01
N SER A 177 12.61 -17.99 4.53
CA SER A 177 12.17 -19.33 4.14
C SER A 177 12.84 -19.79 2.83
N GLU A 178 12.72 -21.09 2.53
CA GLU A 178 13.03 -21.57 1.18
C GLU A 178 12.15 -20.85 0.14
N PRO A 179 12.73 -20.46 -1.01
CA PRO A 179 11.98 -19.83 -2.09
C PRO A 179 10.92 -20.77 -2.68
N ARG A 180 9.76 -20.21 -3.01
CA ARG A 180 8.68 -20.91 -3.71
C ARG A 180 8.25 -20.17 -4.96
N ALA A 181 7.94 -20.91 -6.03
CA ALA A 181 7.39 -20.33 -7.25
C ALA A 181 5.89 -20.12 -7.09
N VAL A 182 5.43 -18.90 -7.37
CA VAL A 182 4.00 -18.53 -7.33
C VAL A 182 3.52 -18.02 -8.69
N GLU A 183 2.27 -18.29 -8.99
CA GLU A 183 1.59 -17.72 -10.16
C GLU A 183 0.81 -16.47 -9.74
N LEU A 184 1.13 -15.35 -10.38
CA LEU A 184 0.42 -14.11 -10.16
C LEU A 184 -0.65 -13.92 -11.24
N LYS A 185 -1.90 -13.69 -10.85
CA LYS A 185 -3.03 -13.53 -11.79
C LYS A 185 -2.70 -12.48 -12.86
N GLY A 186 -2.66 -12.88 -14.16
CA GLY A 186 -2.37 -11.98 -15.28
C GLY A 186 -0.88 -11.62 -15.43
N VAL A 187 0.02 -12.37 -14.82
CA VAL A 187 1.46 -12.36 -15.09
C VAL A 187 1.81 -13.72 -15.71
N SER A 188 2.46 -13.69 -16.87
CA SER A 188 2.72 -14.92 -17.64
C SER A 188 3.82 -15.79 -17.01
N GLU A 189 4.73 -15.18 -16.27
CA GLU A 189 5.86 -15.85 -15.65
C GLU A 189 5.60 -16.10 -14.16
N ARG A 190 6.08 -17.25 -13.68
CA ARG A 190 6.10 -17.55 -12.26
C ARG A 190 7.13 -16.66 -11.56
N MET A 191 6.74 -16.10 -10.43
CA MET A 191 7.63 -15.33 -9.59
C MET A 191 8.14 -16.19 -8.44
N LEU A 192 9.44 -16.11 -8.15
CA LEU A 192 10.01 -16.69 -6.93
C LEU A 192 9.83 -15.71 -5.77
N VAL A 193 9.27 -16.21 -4.69
CA VAL A 193 9.05 -15.46 -3.45
C VAL A 193 9.49 -16.27 -2.25
N ALA A 194 9.84 -15.61 -1.16
CA ALA A 194 10.10 -16.24 0.13
C ALA A 194 9.55 -15.35 1.26
N SER A 195 9.37 -15.95 2.42
CA SER A 195 8.93 -15.24 3.62
C SER A 195 10.13 -14.76 4.42
N VAL A 196 10.04 -13.54 4.96
CA VAL A 196 11.00 -12.98 5.91
C VAL A 196 10.50 -13.25 7.33
N ASP A 197 11.33 -13.87 8.16
CA ASP A 197 11.00 -14.10 9.57
C ASP A 197 11.24 -12.81 10.39
N PRO A 198 10.22 -12.22 11.00
CA PRO A 198 10.36 -11.06 11.84
C PRO A 198 11.07 -11.36 13.19
N GLY A 199 11.42 -12.61 13.47
CA GLY A 199 12.03 -13.02 14.72
C GLY A 199 11.07 -12.91 15.90
N LEU A 200 9.79 -13.26 15.67
CA LEU A 200 8.79 -13.34 16.74
C LEU A 200 9.03 -14.61 17.55
N THR A 201 9.32 -14.47 18.82
CA THR A 201 9.45 -15.63 19.71
C THR A 201 8.08 -16.26 19.87
N SER A 202 7.88 -17.45 19.29
CA SER A 202 6.69 -18.26 19.59
C SER A 202 6.63 -18.51 21.09
N LEU A 203 5.55 -18.06 21.73
CA LEU A 203 5.20 -18.56 23.07
C LEU A 203 4.75 -20.01 22.89
N VAL A 204 5.60 -20.94 23.30
CA VAL A 204 5.23 -22.33 23.54
C VAL A 204 4.41 -22.40 24.82
#